data_44d939734f6252ff776b1261a0861204
#
_entry.id   44d939734f6252ff776b1261a0861204
#
_cell.length_a   1.000
_cell.length_b   1.000
_cell.length_c   1.000
_cell.angle_alpha   90.00
_cell.angle_beta   90.00
_cell.angle_gamma   90.00
#
_symmetry.space_group_name_H-M   'P 1'
#
loop_
_entity.id
_entity.type
_entity.pdbx_description
1 polymer ?
#
loop_
_entity_poly.entity_id
_entity_poly.type
_entity_poly.pdbx_seq_one_letter_code
_entity_poly.pdbx_strand_id
1 'polypeptide(L)'
;NQWAGYANSLHLYTELLPYVDRTWIGEGFTENNSLDFWLVEMSGIPFGLLSETLDARNQYRGLVFGMLPRLPWSGNPVPLWNLWDQFGMKDAKMFGYWDKNSPVKSDNASLPATVYVNGKKAMIVIANWTDMPQQAKITIDETALGFKPTKFSEPEIRNLQWGRKISGLNHCEIMGRGGMVVFFL
;
A
#
# COMPACT_ATOMS: atom_id res chain seq x y z
N ASN A 1 -12.64 13.73 5.76
CA ASN A 1 -12.76 15.14 5.47
C ASN A 1 -11.98 15.50 4.21
N GLN A 2 -12.68 15.77 3.09
CA GLN A 2 -12.03 16.03 1.79
C GLN A 2 -11.14 17.29 1.78
N TRP A 3 -11.36 18.21 2.70
CA TRP A 3 -10.57 19.44 2.83
C TRP A 3 -9.19 19.21 3.48
N ALA A 4 -9.02 18.17 4.28
CA ALA A 4 -7.74 17.88 4.90
C ALA A 4 -6.65 17.57 3.87
N GLY A 5 -7.00 16.92 2.76
CA GLY A 5 -6.05 16.63 1.68
C GLY A 5 -5.82 17.77 0.68
N TYR A 6 -6.60 18.85 0.78
CA TYR A 6 -6.56 19.92 -0.22
C TYR A 6 -5.56 21.02 0.12
N ALA A 7 -5.66 21.58 1.29
CA ALA A 7 -4.83 22.70 1.73
C ALA A 7 -4.35 22.55 3.17
N ASN A 8 -4.91 21.59 3.91
CA ASN A 8 -4.68 21.45 5.32
C ASN A 8 -4.31 19.99 5.65
N SER A 9 -3.33 19.85 6.47
CA SER A 9 -2.87 18.56 6.97
C SER A 9 -3.74 18.05 8.11
N LEU A 10 -3.71 16.74 8.38
CA LEU A 10 -4.45 16.13 9.48
C LEU A 10 -4.08 16.73 10.85
N HIS A 11 -2.83 17.18 11.02
CA HIS A 11 -2.39 17.76 12.28
C HIS A 11 -3.18 19.01 12.70
N LEU A 12 -3.80 19.72 11.76
CA LEU A 12 -4.68 20.87 12.06
C LEU A 12 -6.00 20.44 12.71
N TYR A 13 -6.32 19.16 12.65
CA TYR A 13 -7.56 18.59 13.20
C TYR A 13 -7.28 17.65 14.38
N THR A 14 -6.10 17.75 14.99
CA THR A 14 -5.63 16.85 16.05
C THR A 14 -6.65 16.71 17.18
N GLU A 15 -7.33 17.78 17.55
CA GLU A 15 -8.37 17.77 18.61
C GLU A 15 -9.61 16.94 18.22
N LEU A 16 -9.87 16.77 16.92
CA LEU A 16 -11.02 16.03 16.40
C LEU A 16 -10.70 14.56 16.11
N LEU A 17 -9.41 14.21 15.92
CA LEU A 17 -9.00 12.86 15.53
C LEU A 17 -9.50 11.77 16.49
N PRO A 18 -9.55 11.96 17.82
CA PRO A 18 -10.08 10.96 18.76
C PRO A 18 -11.56 10.61 18.53
N TYR A 19 -12.29 11.42 17.80
CA TYR A 19 -13.72 11.23 17.51
C TYR A 19 -13.98 10.72 16.10
N VAL A 20 -12.92 10.33 15.36
CA VAL A 20 -12.99 9.92 13.96
C VAL A 20 -12.34 8.56 13.79
N ASP A 21 -13.08 7.57 13.31
CA ASP A 21 -12.57 6.22 13.03
C ASP A 21 -11.93 6.13 11.66
N ARG A 22 -12.42 6.93 10.70
CA ARG A 22 -12.01 6.84 9.29
C ARG A 22 -12.02 8.21 8.62
N THR A 23 -11.04 8.44 7.77
CA THR A 23 -10.99 9.62 6.90
C THR A 23 -10.95 9.19 5.44
N TRP A 24 -11.30 10.09 4.55
CA TRP A 24 -11.10 9.97 3.10
C TRP A 24 -10.48 11.25 2.60
N ILE A 25 -9.35 11.10 1.98
CA ILE A 25 -8.46 12.18 1.59
C ILE A 25 -8.02 12.00 0.15
N GLY A 26 -7.42 13.02 -0.41
CA GLY A 26 -6.77 12.96 -1.71
C GLY A 26 -7.44 13.75 -2.80
N GLU A 27 -8.57 14.39 -2.52
CA GLU A 27 -9.13 15.36 -3.45
C GLU A 27 -8.23 16.60 -3.49
N GLY A 28 -7.61 16.84 -4.65
CA GLY A 28 -6.74 18.00 -4.86
C GLY A 28 -5.30 17.85 -4.32
N PHE A 29 -4.91 16.72 -3.79
CA PHE A 29 -3.49 16.52 -3.47
C PHE A 29 -2.67 16.15 -4.71
N THR A 30 -1.37 16.50 -4.69
CA THR A 30 -0.48 16.18 -5.79
C THR A 30 0.17 14.80 -5.58
N GLU A 31 0.40 14.09 -6.67
CA GLU A 31 1.09 12.80 -6.68
C GLU A 31 2.56 12.89 -6.21
N ASN A 32 3.08 14.10 -6.11
CA ASN A 32 4.48 14.37 -5.78
C ASN A 32 4.75 14.49 -4.28
N ASN A 33 3.73 14.29 -3.43
CA ASN A 33 3.91 14.32 -1.98
C ASN A 33 4.86 13.21 -1.54
N SER A 34 5.70 13.51 -0.54
CA SER A 34 6.69 12.59 -0.01
C SER A 34 6.05 11.38 0.68
N LEU A 35 6.85 10.34 0.90
CA LEU A 35 6.44 9.16 1.69
C LEU A 35 5.99 9.55 3.10
N ASP A 36 6.70 10.48 3.75
CA ASP A 36 6.36 10.95 5.09
C ASP A 36 5.02 11.69 5.12
N PHE A 37 4.73 12.50 4.09
CA PHE A 37 3.43 13.14 3.95
C PHE A 37 2.31 12.11 3.82
N TRP A 38 2.52 11.09 2.99
CA TRP A 38 1.55 10.01 2.83
C TRP A 38 1.34 9.24 4.15
N LEU A 39 2.42 8.94 4.88
CA LEU A 39 2.33 8.21 6.14
C LEU A 39 1.57 8.99 7.21
N VAL A 40 1.86 10.27 7.36
CA VAL A 40 1.31 11.09 8.45
C VAL A 40 -0.02 11.74 8.05
N GLU A 41 -0.01 12.48 6.94
CA GLU A 41 -1.10 13.39 6.60
C GLU A 41 -2.18 12.75 5.74
N MET A 42 -1.81 11.73 4.95
CA MET A 42 -2.75 11.05 4.07
C MET A 42 -3.36 9.81 4.71
N SER A 43 -2.54 8.94 5.26
CA SER A 43 -3.03 7.70 5.85
C SER A 43 -3.63 7.88 7.23
N GLY A 44 -3.13 8.82 8.01
CA GLY A 44 -3.51 8.99 9.41
C GLY A 44 -3.09 7.84 10.34
N ILE A 45 -2.27 6.90 9.85
CA ILE A 45 -1.81 5.73 10.62
C ILE A 45 -1.21 6.11 11.98
N PRO A 46 -0.33 7.14 12.09
CA PRO A 46 0.21 7.53 13.39
C PRO A 46 -0.83 8.01 14.39
N PHE A 47 -2.01 8.38 13.93
CA PHE A 47 -3.14 8.82 14.75
C PHE A 47 -4.18 7.72 14.98
N GLY A 48 -3.92 6.49 14.53
CA GLY A 48 -4.84 5.36 14.65
C GLY A 48 -6.02 5.37 13.69
N LEU A 49 -5.94 6.14 12.60
CA LEU A 49 -7.00 6.26 11.62
C LEU A 49 -6.88 5.19 10.52
N LEU A 50 -8.02 4.88 9.89
CA LEU A 50 -8.12 4.14 8.65
C LEU A 50 -8.55 5.10 7.55
N SER A 51 -7.65 5.42 6.63
CA SER A 51 -7.95 6.34 5.54
C SER A 51 -8.26 5.64 4.23
N GLU A 52 -9.05 6.29 3.41
CA GLU A 52 -9.37 5.89 2.03
C GLU A 52 -8.93 7.01 1.08
N THR A 53 -8.52 6.66 -0.13
CA THR A 53 -8.23 7.65 -1.16
C THR A 53 -9.48 7.95 -1.98
N LEU A 54 -9.67 9.21 -2.34
CA LEU A 54 -10.69 9.58 -3.32
C LEU A 54 -10.23 9.31 -4.75
N ASP A 55 -8.94 9.37 -4.99
CA ASP A 55 -8.34 9.23 -6.31
C ASP A 55 -7.72 7.84 -6.49
N ALA A 56 -8.09 7.16 -7.57
CA ALA A 56 -7.55 5.86 -7.93
C ALA A 56 -6.28 5.91 -8.80
N ARG A 57 -5.77 7.09 -9.16
CA ARG A 57 -4.60 7.22 -10.03
C ARG A 57 -3.33 6.62 -9.45
N ASN A 58 -3.24 6.55 -8.11
CA ASN A 58 -2.09 6.00 -7.39
C ASN A 58 -2.48 4.85 -6.47
N GLN A 59 -3.17 3.87 -7.02
CA GLN A 59 -3.71 2.74 -6.24
C GLN A 59 -2.62 1.98 -5.49
N TYR A 60 -1.47 1.72 -6.10
CA TYR A 60 -0.35 1.07 -5.43
C TYR A 60 0.19 1.89 -4.25
N ARG A 61 0.31 3.21 -4.41
CA ARG A 61 0.74 4.09 -3.32
C ARG A 61 -0.23 4.05 -2.15
N GLY A 62 -1.54 4.09 -2.43
CA GLY A 62 -2.56 3.92 -1.39
C GLY A 62 -2.41 2.58 -0.66
N LEU A 63 -2.25 1.48 -1.41
CA LEU A 63 -2.10 0.13 -0.85
C LEU A 63 -0.88 -0.03 0.06
N VAL A 64 0.21 0.71 -0.16
CA VAL A 64 1.37 0.72 0.74
C VAL A 64 0.98 1.17 2.15
N PHE A 65 -0.05 2.00 2.28
CA PHE A 65 -0.58 2.51 3.56
C PHE A 65 -1.94 1.90 3.95
N GLY A 66 -2.35 0.82 3.31
CA GLY A 66 -3.66 0.21 3.60
C GLY A 66 -4.86 1.02 3.12
N MET A 67 -4.64 1.97 2.24
CA MET A 67 -5.69 2.84 1.70
C MET A 67 -6.23 2.28 0.39
N LEU A 68 -7.54 2.13 0.30
CA LEU A 68 -8.23 1.78 -0.94
C LEU A 68 -8.89 3.02 -1.58
N PRO A 69 -9.02 3.04 -2.90
CA PRO A 69 -9.82 4.06 -3.56
C PRO A 69 -11.30 3.85 -3.25
N ARG A 70 -12.00 4.94 -2.95
CA ARG A 70 -13.38 4.91 -2.52
C ARG A 70 -14.39 5.04 -3.65
N LEU A 71 -14.11 5.88 -4.61
CA LEU A 71 -15.09 6.33 -5.58
C LEU A 71 -14.69 6.01 -7.02
N PRO A 72 -15.68 5.75 -7.91
CA PRO A 72 -15.40 5.30 -9.25
C PRO A 72 -15.00 6.40 -10.24
N TRP A 73 -15.10 7.68 -9.92
CA TRP A 73 -14.76 8.74 -10.88
C TRP A 73 -13.26 8.83 -11.22
N SER A 74 -12.42 8.29 -10.37
CA SER A 74 -10.96 8.24 -10.58
C SER A 74 -10.47 6.85 -10.99
N GLY A 75 -11.39 5.94 -11.27
CA GLY A 75 -11.16 4.55 -11.64
C GLY A 75 -12.10 3.60 -10.92
N ASN A 76 -12.18 2.35 -11.38
CA ASN A 76 -13.02 1.35 -10.75
C ASN A 76 -12.30 0.69 -9.56
N PRO A 77 -12.70 0.89 -8.31
CA PRO A 77 -12.05 0.31 -7.13
C PRO A 77 -12.41 -1.16 -6.89
N VAL A 78 -13.46 -1.67 -7.50
CA VAL A 78 -14.00 -3.02 -7.25
C VAL A 78 -12.97 -4.12 -7.38
N PRO A 79 -12.04 -4.13 -8.37
CA PRO A 79 -11.02 -5.16 -8.45
C PRO A 79 -10.11 -5.22 -7.21
N LEU A 80 -9.79 -4.06 -6.61
CA LEU A 80 -9.00 -4.01 -5.37
C LEU A 80 -9.80 -4.45 -4.15
N TRP A 81 -11.07 -4.08 -4.06
CA TRP A 81 -11.94 -4.55 -2.99
C TRP A 81 -12.07 -6.08 -3.04
N ASN A 82 -12.30 -6.65 -4.23
CA ASN A 82 -12.35 -8.10 -4.42
C ASN A 82 -11.03 -8.78 -4.04
N LEU A 83 -9.88 -8.17 -4.39
CA LEU A 83 -8.57 -8.68 -4.00
C LEU A 83 -8.43 -8.76 -2.47
N TRP A 84 -8.85 -7.71 -1.77
CA TRP A 84 -8.80 -7.64 -0.32
C TRP A 84 -9.71 -8.67 0.34
N ASP A 85 -10.93 -8.84 -0.18
CA ASP A 85 -11.86 -9.86 0.31
C ASP A 85 -11.31 -11.28 0.09
N GLN A 86 -10.77 -11.56 -1.10
CA GLN A 86 -10.15 -12.86 -1.42
C GLN A 86 -8.91 -13.14 -0.57
N PHE A 87 -8.11 -12.13 -0.29
CA PHE A 87 -6.97 -12.26 0.62
C PHE A 87 -7.41 -12.49 2.07
N GLY A 88 -8.59 -12.04 2.45
CA GLY A 88 -9.07 -12.03 3.83
C GLY A 88 -8.40 -10.94 4.65
N MET A 89 -8.36 -9.72 4.10
CA MET A 89 -7.68 -8.57 4.70
C MET A 89 -8.18 -8.26 6.11
N LYS A 90 -9.42 -8.53 6.39
CA LYS A 90 -10.05 -8.38 7.73
C LYS A 90 -9.24 -9.05 8.84
N ASP A 91 -8.63 -10.21 8.56
CA ASP A 91 -7.89 -11.02 9.53
C ASP A 91 -6.36 -10.88 9.36
N ALA A 92 -5.92 -9.99 8.45
CA ALA A 92 -4.52 -9.79 8.14
C ALA A 92 -3.85 -8.79 9.09
N LYS A 93 -2.59 -9.05 9.41
CA LYS A 93 -1.71 -8.10 10.09
C LYS A 93 -0.89 -7.35 9.05
N MET A 94 -0.91 -6.03 9.10
CA MET A 94 -0.10 -5.15 8.26
C MET A 94 1.23 -4.84 8.95
N PHE A 95 2.32 -4.92 8.17
CA PHE A 95 3.64 -4.42 8.52
C PHE A 95 4.07 -3.42 7.43
N GLY A 96 4.03 -2.15 7.75
CA GLY A 96 4.42 -1.09 6.83
C GLY A 96 5.94 -1.05 6.61
N TYR A 97 6.37 -0.43 5.52
CA TYR A 97 7.80 -0.24 5.23
C TYR A 97 8.53 0.53 6.35
N TRP A 98 7.83 1.35 7.13
CA TRP A 98 8.32 2.10 8.28
C TRP A 98 8.46 1.27 9.56
N ASP A 99 7.85 0.08 9.61
CA ASP A 99 7.93 -0.79 10.77
C ASP A 99 9.30 -1.48 10.82
N LYS A 100 10.02 -1.28 11.92
CA LYS A 100 11.32 -1.93 12.15
C LYS A 100 11.21 -3.45 12.19
N ASN A 101 10.08 -3.98 12.61
CA ASN A 101 9.79 -5.41 12.72
C ASN A 101 9.15 -5.99 11.45
N SER A 102 9.04 -5.21 10.36
CA SER A 102 8.51 -5.75 9.11
C SER A 102 9.36 -6.93 8.63
N PRO A 103 8.74 -8.10 8.35
CA PRO A 103 9.44 -9.25 7.81
C PRO A 103 9.88 -9.05 6.35
N VAL A 104 9.54 -7.91 5.75
CA VAL A 104 9.87 -7.59 4.36
C VAL A 104 10.62 -6.27 4.30
N LYS A 105 11.73 -6.24 3.56
CA LYS A 105 12.55 -5.04 3.37
C LYS A 105 12.89 -4.85 1.90
N SER A 106 12.78 -3.63 1.42
CA SER A 106 13.30 -3.18 0.13
C SER A 106 14.69 -2.59 0.31
N ASP A 107 15.62 -2.88 -0.59
CA ASP A 107 16.95 -2.23 -0.63
C ASP A 107 16.94 -0.86 -1.34
N ASN A 108 15.79 -0.47 -1.90
CA ASN A 108 15.59 0.83 -2.55
C ASN A 108 14.52 1.64 -1.82
N ALA A 109 14.92 2.75 -1.20
CA ALA A 109 14.01 3.64 -0.46
C ALA A 109 12.90 4.26 -1.33
N SER A 110 13.11 4.36 -2.65
CA SER A 110 12.09 4.84 -3.59
C SER A 110 11.02 3.79 -3.93
N LEU A 111 11.25 2.54 -3.53
CA LEU A 111 10.35 1.40 -3.70
C LEU A 111 9.94 0.83 -2.33
N PRO A 112 9.18 1.58 -1.52
CA PRO A 112 8.69 1.07 -0.23
C PRO A 112 7.87 -0.20 -0.42
N ALA A 113 8.08 -1.17 0.47
CA ALA A 113 7.38 -2.44 0.46
C ALA A 113 6.65 -2.64 1.78
N THR A 114 5.33 -2.77 1.71
CA THR A 114 4.46 -3.12 2.83
C THR A 114 3.95 -4.55 2.67
N VAL A 115 3.89 -5.31 3.76
CA VAL A 115 3.40 -6.68 3.74
C VAL A 115 2.18 -6.84 4.64
N TYR A 116 1.21 -7.59 4.14
CA TYR A 116 0.03 -8.05 4.86
C TYR A 116 0.15 -9.55 5.06
N VAL A 117 0.00 -10.02 6.29
CA VAL A 117 0.15 -11.43 6.66
C VAL A 117 -1.16 -11.97 7.21
N ASN A 118 -1.66 -13.06 6.61
CA ASN A 118 -2.86 -13.74 7.07
C ASN A 118 -2.59 -15.25 7.14
N GLY A 119 -2.31 -15.74 8.35
CA GLY A 119 -1.90 -17.14 8.58
C GLY A 119 -0.59 -17.48 7.86
N LYS A 120 -0.64 -18.44 6.94
CA LYS A 120 0.52 -18.87 6.11
C LYS A 120 0.49 -18.28 4.70
N LYS A 121 -0.20 -17.20 4.48
CA LYS A 121 -0.20 -16.45 3.23
C LYS A 121 0.15 -14.99 3.49
N ALA A 122 0.81 -14.37 2.54
CA ALA A 122 1.09 -12.95 2.62
C ALA A 122 0.92 -12.27 1.25
N MET A 123 0.68 -10.97 1.33
CA MET A 123 0.61 -10.07 0.20
C MET A 123 1.60 -8.94 0.41
N ILE A 124 2.54 -8.77 -0.50
CA ILE A 124 3.42 -7.60 -0.54
C ILE A 124 2.87 -6.61 -1.54
N VAL A 125 2.91 -5.34 -1.17
CA VAL A 125 2.65 -4.21 -2.06
C VAL A 125 3.91 -3.37 -2.13
N ILE A 126 4.36 -3.10 -3.36
CA ILE A 126 5.49 -2.23 -3.65
C ILE A 126 4.99 -1.10 -4.54
N ALA A 127 5.40 0.13 -4.28
CA ALA A 127 5.06 1.26 -5.13
C ALA A 127 6.29 2.11 -5.44
N ASN A 128 6.37 2.61 -6.69
CA ASN A 128 7.45 3.48 -7.11
C ASN A 128 7.08 4.96 -6.83
N TRP A 129 7.91 5.61 -6.02
CA TRP A 129 7.73 7.03 -5.65
C TRP A 129 8.39 7.99 -6.61
N THR A 130 9.02 7.50 -7.69
CA THR A 130 9.70 8.30 -8.71
C THR A 130 8.97 8.26 -10.06
N ASP A 131 9.35 9.13 -10.96
CA ASP A 131 8.83 9.18 -12.34
C ASP A 131 9.54 8.20 -13.29
N MET A 132 10.67 7.66 -12.86
CA MET A 132 11.52 6.76 -13.67
C MET A 132 11.38 5.32 -13.20
N PRO A 133 11.58 4.33 -14.07
CA PRO A 133 11.68 2.94 -13.66
C PRO A 133 12.75 2.76 -12.57
N GLN A 134 12.44 1.97 -11.57
CA GLN A 134 13.31 1.66 -10.45
C GLN A 134 13.40 0.15 -10.25
N GLN A 135 14.51 -0.29 -9.68
CA GLN A 135 14.72 -1.70 -9.34
C GLN A 135 14.99 -1.84 -7.85
N ALA A 136 14.51 -2.93 -7.29
CA ALA A 136 14.80 -3.32 -5.90
C ALA A 136 14.92 -4.82 -5.75
N LYS A 137 15.70 -5.23 -4.76
CA LYS A 137 15.64 -6.54 -4.16
C LYS A 137 14.77 -6.48 -2.91
N ILE A 138 13.77 -7.33 -2.85
CA ILE A 138 12.92 -7.48 -1.68
C ILE A 138 13.43 -8.69 -0.87
N THR A 139 13.86 -8.42 0.34
CA THR A 139 14.31 -9.45 1.29
C THR A 139 13.16 -9.85 2.20
N ILE A 140 12.99 -11.14 2.43
CA ILE A 140 11.98 -11.71 3.32
C ILE A 140 12.70 -12.41 4.48
N ASP A 141 12.36 -12.00 5.70
CA ASP A 141 12.75 -12.71 6.93
C ASP A 141 11.69 -13.79 7.23
N GLU A 142 12.02 -15.04 6.90
CA GLU A 142 11.11 -16.18 7.08
C GLU A 142 10.78 -16.42 8.56
N THR A 143 11.69 -16.08 9.47
CA THR A 143 11.49 -16.23 10.92
C THR A 143 10.48 -15.21 11.43
N ALA A 144 10.66 -13.94 11.06
CA ALA A 144 9.74 -12.87 11.42
C ALA A 144 8.38 -13.03 10.73
N LEU A 145 8.35 -13.58 9.52
CA LEU A 145 7.13 -13.90 8.77
C LEU A 145 6.34 -15.06 9.41
N GLY A 146 7.03 -16.00 10.05
CA GLY A 146 6.44 -17.18 10.68
C GLY A 146 6.21 -18.37 9.74
N PHE A 147 6.62 -18.28 8.47
CA PHE A 147 6.58 -19.38 7.49
C PHE A 147 7.58 -19.12 6.36
N LYS A 148 7.92 -20.21 5.65
CA LYS A 148 8.80 -20.15 4.47
C LYS A 148 7.97 -20.07 3.20
N PRO A 149 8.07 -18.98 2.41
CA PRO A 149 7.38 -18.87 1.14
C PRO A 149 7.88 -19.90 0.12
N THR A 150 6.95 -20.56 -0.56
CA THR A 150 7.25 -21.58 -1.58
C THR A 150 6.76 -21.23 -2.97
N LYS A 151 5.78 -20.34 -3.05
CA LYS A 151 5.16 -19.92 -4.32
C LYS A 151 4.93 -18.42 -4.31
N PHE A 152 5.32 -17.78 -5.39
CA PHE A 152 5.10 -16.35 -5.63
C PHE A 152 4.24 -16.15 -6.87
N SER A 153 3.31 -15.21 -6.80
CA SER A 153 2.49 -14.84 -7.94
C SER A 153 2.06 -13.38 -7.85
N GLU A 154 2.03 -12.71 -8.98
CA GLU A 154 1.32 -11.45 -9.13
C GLU A 154 -0.15 -11.81 -9.42
N PRO A 155 -1.11 -11.41 -8.56
CA PRO A 155 -2.53 -11.61 -8.86
C PRO A 155 -2.95 -10.73 -10.04
N GLU A 156 -3.93 -11.20 -10.81
CA GLU A 156 -4.61 -10.33 -11.76
C GLU A 156 -5.47 -9.32 -11.00
N ILE A 157 -5.26 -8.04 -11.28
CA ILE A 157 -6.09 -6.94 -10.79
C ILE A 157 -6.52 -6.15 -12.01
N ARG A 158 -7.77 -6.31 -12.41
CA ARG A 158 -8.31 -5.72 -13.64
C ARG A 158 -8.00 -4.22 -13.72
N ASN A 159 -7.45 -3.80 -14.86
CA ASN A 159 -7.02 -2.43 -15.16
C ASN A 159 -5.84 -1.91 -14.32
N LEU A 160 -5.20 -2.74 -13.50
CA LEU A 160 -4.07 -2.34 -12.68
C LEU A 160 -2.85 -3.24 -12.88
N GLN A 161 -3.02 -4.56 -12.85
CA GLN A 161 -1.94 -5.54 -12.90
C GLN A 161 -2.34 -6.81 -13.63
N TRP A 162 -1.45 -7.31 -14.49
CA TRP A 162 -1.61 -8.61 -15.13
C TRP A 162 -1.17 -9.73 -14.19
N GLY A 163 -1.98 -10.81 -14.13
CA GLY A 163 -1.62 -11.98 -13.35
C GLY A 163 -0.47 -12.77 -13.97
N ARG A 164 0.52 -13.15 -13.16
CA ARG A 164 1.61 -14.03 -13.59
C ARG A 164 2.26 -14.76 -12.41
N LYS A 165 2.88 -15.91 -12.71
CA LYS A 165 3.77 -16.56 -11.75
C LYS A 165 5.14 -15.89 -11.81
N ILE A 166 5.78 -15.71 -10.65
CA ILE A 166 7.13 -15.18 -10.56
C ILE A 166 8.02 -16.14 -9.75
N SER A 167 9.31 -16.13 -10.03
CA SER A 167 10.28 -17.02 -9.38
C SER A 167 10.77 -16.52 -8.03
N GLY A 168 10.51 -15.25 -7.71
CA GLY A 168 10.93 -14.62 -6.46
C GLY A 168 10.99 -13.08 -6.59
N LEU A 169 11.57 -12.45 -5.58
CA LEU A 169 11.58 -11.00 -5.42
C LEU A 169 13.01 -10.41 -5.39
N ASN A 170 13.99 -11.18 -5.89
CA ASN A 170 15.39 -10.72 -5.92
C ASN A 170 15.67 -9.62 -6.94
N HIS A 171 14.77 -9.44 -7.90
CA HIS A 171 14.88 -8.41 -8.93
C HIS A 171 13.48 -7.96 -9.33
N CYS A 172 13.00 -6.92 -8.67
CA CYS A 172 11.72 -6.29 -8.95
C CYS A 172 11.96 -4.99 -9.71
N GLU A 173 11.53 -4.94 -10.97
CA GLU A 173 11.54 -3.71 -11.75
C GLU A 173 10.13 -3.11 -11.75
N ILE A 174 10.02 -1.86 -11.33
CA ILE A 174 8.76 -1.13 -11.20
C ILE A 174 8.83 0.14 -12.04
N MET A 175 7.94 0.27 -12.99
CA MET A 175 7.81 1.47 -13.82
C MET A 175 7.57 2.72 -12.98
N GLY A 176 7.97 3.88 -13.50
CA GLY A 176 7.75 5.15 -12.81
C GLY A 176 6.29 5.34 -12.41
N ARG A 177 6.05 5.73 -11.19
CA ARG A 177 4.72 5.86 -10.56
C ARG A 177 3.87 4.59 -10.57
N GLY A 178 4.43 3.45 -10.94
CA GLY A 178 3.76 2.15 -10.91
C GLY A 178 3.88 1.45 -9.56
N GLY A 179 3.56 0.19 -9.57
CA GLY A 179 3.68 -0.69 -8.42
C GLY A 179 3.49 -2.15 -8.77
N MET A 180 3.53 -2.98 -7.74
CA MET A 180 3.38 -4.42 -7.84
C MET A 180 2.69 -4.94 -6.59
N VAL A 181 1.74 -5.85 -6.78
CA VAL A 181 1.17 -6.67 -5.72
C VAL A 181 1.63 -8.10 -5.94
N VAL A 182 2.16 -8.73 -4.90
CA VAL A 182 2.63 -10.12 -4.96
C VAL A 182 2.02 -10.92 -3.82
N PHE A 183 1.42 -12.06 -4.16
CA PHE A 183 1.01 -13.07 -3.20
C PHE A 183 2.09 -14.12 -3.05
N PHE A 184 2.23 -14.64 -1.83
CA PHE A 184 3.01 -15.83 -1.56
C PHE A 184 2.41 -16.67 -0.43
N LEU A 185 2.66 -17.98 -0.54
CA LEU A 185 2.17 -19.03 0.34
C LEU A 185 3.34 -19.83 0.89
#